data_94b283c91e075c0adee22433c6b8cbdf
#
_entry.id   94b283c91e075c0adee22433c6b8cbdf
#
_cell.length_a   1.000
_cell.length_b   1.000
_cell.length_c   1.000
_cell.angle_alpha   90.00
_cell.angle_beta   90.00
_cell.angle_gamma   90.00
#
_symmetry.space_group_name_H-M   'P 1'
#
loop_
_entity.id
_entity.type
_entity.pdbx_description
1 polymer ?
#
loop_
_entity_poly.entity_id
_entity_poly.type
_entity_poly.pdbx_seq_one_letter_code
_entity_poly.pdbx_strand_id
1 'polypeptide(L)'
;MKDERLVAFERLLNIMDDLRAKCPWDKKQTMQSLRHLTIEETYELGDAILSNDLQEVKKELGDLLLHIVFYAKIGSETNSFNIADVANGVCEKLIERHPHIYGDVQVNNEEDVKRNWEKIKLKEGNKSVLGGVPKSLPALVKATRIQDKVAGVGFDWDNIDDVFAKIKEEIDELHAEVKAQKQTNIESEFGDVLFSLINYARFLKVNPEDALERTNRKFITRFQYLEQRANEKGKSLKDMTLQEMETYWQEAKEDTKNSD
;
A
#
# COMPACT_ATOMS: atom_id res chain seq x y z
N MET A 1 -32.44 -2.04 22.58
CA MET A 1 -31.12 -2.69 22.78
C MET A 1 -30.06 -1.72 22.30
N LYS A 2 -28.92 -1.54 23.04
CA LYS A 2 -27.79 -0.79 22.50
C LYS A 2 -27.22 -1.57 21.30
N ASP A 3 -26.75 -0.87 20.27
CA ASP A 3 -26.10 -1.49 19.12
C ASP A 3 -24.85 -2.27 19.60
N GLU A 4 -24.74 -3.53 19.25
CA GLU A 4 -23.65 -4.41 19.66
C GLU A 4 -22.27 -3.87 19.23
N ARG A 5 -22.20 -3.21 18.08
CA ARG A 5 -20.98 -2.57 17.60
C ARG A 5 -20.50 -1.46 18.52
N LEU A 6 -21.43 -0.64 19.01
CA LEU A 6 -21.13 0.44 19.95
C LEU A 6 -20.71 -0.11 21.32
N VAL A 7 -21.35 -1.19 21.77
CA VAL A 7 -20.98 -1.87 23.03
C VAL A 7 -19.56 -2.46 22.95
N ALA A 8 -19.21 -3.10 21.83
CA ALA A 8 -17.88 -3.64 21.62
C ALA A 8 -16.81 -2.54 21.59
N PHE A 9 -17.10 -1.41 20.93
CA PHE A 9 -16.19 -0.28 20.87
C PHE A 9 -16.01 0.40 22.24
N GLU A 10 -17.10 0.62 22.99
CA GLU A 10 -17.06 1.14 24.35
C GLU A 10 -16.19 0.23 25.26
N ARG A 11 -16.31 -1.09 25.10
CA ARG A 11 -15.46 -2.06 25.84
C ARG A 11 -13.98 -1.89 25.49
N LEU A 12 -13.63 -1.71 24.23
CA LEU A 12 -12.25 -1.50 23.79
C LEU A 12 -11.65 -0.22 24.41
N LEU A 13 -12.42 0.87 24.43
CA LEU A 13 -11.99 2.13 25.05
C LEU A 13 -11.70 1.95 26.56
N ASN A 14 -12.61 1.27 27.28
CA ASN A 14 -12.44 1.01 28.70
C ASN A 14 -11.21 0.13 28.99
N ILE A 15 -10.95 -0.88 28.14
CA ILE A 15 -9.74 -1.73 28.26
C ILE A 15 -8.49 -0.89 28.02
N MET A 16 -8.48 -0.01 27.03
CA MET A 16 -7.34 0.88 26.77
C MET A 16 -7.07 1.82 27.94
N ASP A 17 -8.09 2.37 28.57
CA ASP A 17 -7.96 3.19 29.78
C ASP A 17 -7.32 2.41 30.93
N ASP A 18 -7.76 1.17 31.14
CA ASP A 18 -7.22 0.28 32.16
C ASP A 18 -5.75 -0.09 31.88
N LEU A 19 -5.41 -0.46 30.65
CA LEU A 19 -4.05 -0.79 30.24
C LEU A 19 -3.13 0.42 30.43
N ARG A 20 -3.55 1.58 29.97
CA ARG A 20 -2.80 2.82 30.11
C ARG A 20 -2.58 3.22 31.58
N ALA A 21 -3.56 2.93 32.45
CA ALA A 21 -3.48 3.21 33.87
C ALA A 21 -2.69 2.16 34.68
N LYS A 22 -2.64 0.90 34.25
CA LYS A 22 -2.18 -0.22 35.10
C LYS A 22 -0.99 -0.98 34.52
N CYS A 23 -0.88 -1.14 33.20
CA CYS A 23 0.17 -1.93 32.57
C CYS A 23 1.49 -1.13 32.47
N PRO A 24 2.61 -1.65 32.99
CA PRO A 24 3.90 -0.94 32.95
C PRO A 24 4.45 -0.72 31.55
N TRP A 25 4.10 -1.58 30.59
CA TRP A 25 4.52 -1.44 29.20
C TRP A 25 3.69 -0.36 28.49
N ASP A 26 2.35 -0.44 28.58
CA ASP A 26 1.45 0.52 27.94
C ASP A 26 1.67 1.96 28.44
N LYS A 27 1.91 2.14 29.75
CA LYS A 27 2.24 3.45 30.36
C LYS A 27 3.43 4.16 29.71
N LYS A 28 4.41 3.40 29.22
CA LYS A 28 5.65 3.95 28.65
C LYS A 28 5.53 4.28 27.16
N GLN A 29 4.47 3.80 26.50
CA GLN A 29 4.32 4.01 25.07
C GLN A 29 4.07 5.48 24.74
N THR A 30 4.65 5.90 23.63
CA THR A 30 4.48 7.21 23.02
C THR A 30 4.00 7.03 21.57
N MET A 31 3.54 8.10 20.92
CA MET A 31 3.22 8.03 19.48
C MET A 31 4.42 7.58 18.65
N GLN A 32 5.64 7.99 19.03
CA GLN A 32 6.87 7.61 18.35
C GLN A 32 7.21 6.13 18.54
N SER A 33 7.04 5.60 19.77
CA SER A 33 7.35 4.19 20.03
C SER A 33 6.37 3.23 19.38
N LEU A 34 5.12 3.63 19.17
CA LEU A 34 4.09 2.82 18.49
C LEU A 34 4.16 2.90 16.97
N ARG A 35 4.84 3.91 16.40
CA ARG A 35 4.81 4.18 14.95
C ARG A 35 5.28 2.98 14.12
N HIS A 36 6.35 2.31 14.51
CA HIS A 36 6.87 1.16 13.75
C HIS A 36 5.91 -0.03 13.80
N LEU A 37 5.28 -0.30 14.95
CA LEU A 37 4.27 -1.35 15.11
C LEU A 37 3.07 -1.09 14.20
N THR A 38 2.57 0.15 14.15
CA THR A 38 1.45 0.49 13.24
C THR A 38 1.78 0.23 11.77
N ILE A 39 3.03 0.45 11.36
CA ILE A 39 3.49 0.16 9.99
C ILE A 39 3.51 -1.37 9.77
N GLU A 40 3.97 -2.13 10.74
CA GLU A 40 4.00 -3.59 10.73
C GLU A 40 2.58 -4.16 10.54
N GLU A 41 1.63 -3.78 11.41
CA GLU A 41 0.22 -4.21 11.29
C GLU A 41 -0.41 -3.82 9.93
N THR A 42 0.01 -2.68 9.36
CA THR A 42 -0.47 -2.27 8.04
C THR A 42 0.01 -3.21 6.94
N TYR A 43 1.25 -3.69 7.02
CA TYR A 43 1.79 -4.68 6.08
C TYR A 43 1.17 -6.06 6.30
N GLU A 44 0.99 -6.49 7.55
CA GLU A 44 0.34 -7.76 7.88
C GLU A 44 -1.11 -7.80 7.38
N LEU A 45 -1.86 -6.71 7.55
CA LEU A 45 -3.18 -6.56 6.91
C LEU A 45 -3.09 -6.68 5.38
N GLY A 46 -2.10 -6.03 4.75
CA GLY A 46 -1.86 -6.13 3.30
C GLY A 46 -1.64 -7.58 2.87
N ASP A 47 -0.83 -8.31 3.61
CA ASP A 47 -0.52 -9.72 3.38
C ASP A 47 -1.74 -10.62 3.54
N ALA A 48 -2.53 -10.42 4.57
CA ALA A 48 -3.78 -11.15 4.80
C ALA A 48 -4.80 -10.94 3.66
N ILE A 49 -4.92 -9.69 3.16
CA ILE A 49 -5.80 -9.35 2.03
C ILE A 49 -5.33 -10.06 0.75
N LEU A 50 -4.03 -10.00 0.43
CA LEU A 50 -3.47 -10.64 -0.77
C LEU A 50 -3.60 -12.18 -0.73
N SER A 51 -3.62 -12.76 0.48
CA SER A 51 -3.79 -14.19 0.71
C SER A 51 -5.26 -14.61 0.77
N ASN A 52 -6.22 -13.67 0.69
CA ASN A 52 -7.65 -13.90 0.89
C ASN A 52 -7.99 -14.58 2.24
N ASP A 53 -7.17 -14.40 3.28
CA ASP A 53 -7.41 -14.93 4.62
C ASP A 53 -8.26 -13.98 5.45
N LEU A 54 -9.58 -14.16 5.42
CA LEU A 54 -10.53 -13.30 6.14
C LEU A 54 -10.39 -13.39 7.68
N GLN A 55 -9.80 -14.46 8.23
CA GLN A 55 -9.58 -14.56 9.66
C GLN A 55 -8.37 -13.72 10.08
N GLU A 56 -7.29 -13.77 9.32
CA GLU A 56 -6.16 -12.88 9.52
C GLU A 56 -6.54 -11.42 9.23
N VAL A 57 -7.28 -11.12 8.15
CA VAL A 57 -7.81 -9.75 7.90
C VAL A 57 -8.57 -9.21 9.11
N LYS A 58 -9.44 -10.03 9.73
CA LYS A 58 -10.17 -9.60 10.94
C LYS A 58 -9.23 -9.32 12.11
N LYS A 59 -8.19 -10.12 12.29
CA LYS A 59 -7.19 -9.95 13.35
C LYS A 59 -6.42 -8.65 13.15
N GLU A 60 -5.83 -8.45 11.99
CA GLU A 60 -5.00 -7.28 11.67
C GLU A 60 -5.81 -5.96 11.69
N LEU A 61 -7.09 -6.01 11.29
CA LEU A 61 -8.01 -4.88 11.51
C LEU A 61 -8.21 -4.57 12.99
N GLY A 62 -8.20 -5.58 13.85
CA GLY A 62 -8.26 -5.43 15.31
C GLY A 62 -7.02 -4.72 15.85
N ASP A 63 -5.84 -5.10 15.39
CA ASP A 63 -4.56 -4.55 15.82
C ASP A 63 -4.39 -3.10 15.33
N LEU A 64 -4.79 -2.78 14.09
CA LEU A 64 -4.85 -1.41 13.62
C LEU A 64 -5.87 -0.56 14.41
N LEU A 65 -7.04 -1.12 14.75
CA LEU A 65 -8.03 -0.42 15.57
C LEU A 65 -7.51 -0.16 16.98
N LEU A 66 -6.76 -1.12 17.57
CA LEU A 66 -6.07 -0.95 18.84
C LEU A 66 -5.10 0.24 18.76
N HIS A 67 -4.27 0.33 17.74
CA HIS A 67 -3.33 1.44 17.56
C HIS A 67 -4.06 2.79 17.42
N ILE A 68 -5.17 2.85 16.68
CA ILE A 68 -5.98 4.08 16.55
C ILE A 68 -6.47 4.54 17.93
N VAL A 69 -7.03 3.63 18.71
CA VAL A 69 -7.53 3.93 20.07
C VAL A 69 -6.38 4.33 21.00
N PHE A 70 -5.23 3.66 20.89
CA PHE A 70 -4.06 3.97 21.70
C PHE A 70 -3.51 5.38 21.40
N TYR A 71 -3.35 5.75 20.13
CA TYR A 71 -2.95 7.11 19.76
C TYR A 71 -3.93 8.16 20.27
N ALA A 72 -5.24 7.89 20.15
CA ALA A 72 -6.26 8.79 20.65
C ALA A 72 -6.22 8.92 22.18
N LYS A 73 -5.91 7.82 22.90
CA LYS A 73 -5.69 7.85 24.34
C LYS A 73 -4.50 8.70 24.72
N ILE A 74 -3.35 8.52 24.06
CA ILE A 74 -2.15 9.34 24.30
C ILE A 74 -2.43 10.83 23.99
N GLY A 75 -3.15 11.12 22.89
CA GLY A 75 -3.56 12.48 22.54
C GLY A 75 -4.44 13.15 23.59
N SER A 76 -5.33 12.36 24.24
CA SER A 76 -6.22 12.87 25.29
C SER A 76 -5.47 13.22 26.58
N GLU A 77 -4.36 12.58 26.88
CA GLU A 77 -3.53 12.86 28.06
C GLU A 77 -2.87 14.25 28.01
N THR A 78 -2.70 14.80 26.82
CA THR A 78 -2.19 16.16 26.58
C THR A 78 -3.27 17.16 26.20
N ASN A 79 -4.54 16.77 26.27
CA ASN A 79 -5.68 17.56 25.79
C ASN A 79 -5.55 18.02 24.33
N SER A 80 -4.83 17.26 23.49
CA SER A 80 -4.64 17.60 22.07
C SER A 80 -5.79 17.13 21.21
N PHE A 81 -6.24 15.90 21.39
CA PHE A 81 -7.41 15.27 20.74
C PHE A 81 -7.75 13.96 21.46
N ASN A 82 -8.94 13.44 21.21
CA ASN A 82 -9.43 12.16 21.71
C ASN A 82 -10.07 11.34 20.57
N ILE A 83 -10.58 10.15 20.88
CA ILE A 83 -11.17 9.26 19.88
C ILE A 83 -12.44 9.83 19.21
N ALA A 84 -13.21 10.65 19.93
CA ALA A 84 -14.38 11.32 19.35
C ALA A 84 -13.95 12.37 18.32
N ASP A 85 -12.88 13.11 18.57
CA ASP A 85 -12.33 14.07 17.60
C ASP A 85 -11.84 13.36 16.34
N VAL A 86 -11.17 12.20 16.48
CA VAL A 86 -10.74 11.36 15.36
C VAL A 86 -11.93 10.87 14.54
N ALA A 87 -12.95 10.33 15.22
CA ALA A 87 -14.15 9.78 14.55
C ALA A 87 -14.97 10.89 13.87
N ASN A 88 -15.25 11.98 14.58
CA ASN A 88 -16.00 13.11 14.01
C ASN A 88 -15.25 13.76 12.85
N GLY A 89 -13.92 13.94 12.96
CA GLY A 89 -13.12 14.51 11.89
C GLY A 89 -13.15 13.69 10.59
N VAL A 90 -13.19 12.37 10.67
CA VAL A 90 -13.36 11.54 9.47
C VAL A 90 -14.81 11.55 8.96
N CYS A 91 -15.82 11.63 9.85
CA CYS A 91 -17.22 11.74 9.44
C CYS A 91 -17.46 13.03 8.65
N GLU A 92 -17.06 14.20 9.18
CA GLU A 92 -17.21 15.46 8.49
C GLU A 92 -16.50 15.47 7.14
N LYS A 93 -15.25 14.97 7.09
CA LYS A 93 -14.52 14.81 5.84
C LYS A 93 -15.24 13.92 4.81
N LEU A 94 -15.87 12.84 5.25
CA LEU A 94 -16.64 11.96 4.37
C LEU A 94 -17.91 12.63 3.85
N ILE A 95 -18.63 13.36 4.70
CA ILE A 95 -19.84 14.11 4.33
C ILE A 95 -19.48 15.17 3.27
N GLU A 96 -18.46 15.98 3.53
CA GLU A 96 -18.00 17.03 2.60
C GLU A 96 -17.55 16.47 1.25
N ARG A 97 -16.91 15.30 1.24
CA ARG A 97 -16.38 14.70 0.01
C ARG A 97 -17.37 13.84 -0.77
N HIS A 98 -18.58 13.63 -0.22
CA HIS A 98 -19.65 12.90 -0.90
C HIS A 98 -20.91 13.76 -1.08
N PRO A 99 -20.81 14.95 -1.70
CA PRO A 99 -21.97 15.82 -1.88
C PRO A 99 -23.06 15.22 -2.77
N HIS A 100 -22.78 14.14 -3.47
CA HIS A 100 -23.77 13.35 -4.21
C HIS A 100 -24.58 12.40 -3.33
N ILE A 101 -24.17 12.18 -2.07
CA ILE A 101 -24.89 11.38 -1.06
C ILE A 101 -25.55 12.29 -0.01
N TYR A 102 -24.81 13.31 0.45
CA TYR A 102 -25.18 14.17 1.57
C TYR A 102 -25.60 15.59 1.16
N GLY A 103 -25.63 15.89 -0.15
CA GLY A 103 -26.01 17.17 -0.74
C GLY A 103 -26.72 16.98 -2.06
N ASP A 104 -26.70 18.00 -2.93
CA ASP A 104 -27.51 18.09 -4.14
C ASP A 104 -26.72 17.81 -5.46
N VAL A 105 -25.46 17.38 -5.36
CA VAL A 105 -24.62 17.13 -6.55
C VAL A 105 -25.04 15.83 -7.21
N GLN A 106 -25.27 15.87 -8.54
CA GLN A 106 -25.54 14.68 -9.33
C GLN A 106 -24.26 14.12 -9.93
N VAL A 107 -24.12 12.80 -9.91
CA VAL A 107 -23.03 12.04 -10.55
C VAL A 107 -23.61 10.89 -11.36
N ASN A 108 -23.02 10.57 -12.49
CA ASN A 108 -23.49 9.51 -13.38
C ASN A 108 -22.65 8.23 -13.29
N ASN A 109 -21.40 8.37 -12.88
CA ASN A 109 -20.43 7.27 -12.86
C ASN A 109 -19.34 7.51 -11.81
N GLU A 110 -18.43 6.53 -11.66
CA GLU A 110 -17.30 6.57 -10.74
C GLU A 110 -16.30 7.67 -11.09
N GLU A 111 -16.09 7.96 -12.36
CA GLU A 111 -15.17 9.01 -12.82
C GLU A 111 -15.66 10.39 -12.37
N ASP A 112 -16.96 10.66 -12.41
CA ASP A 112 -17.54 11.90 -11.88
C ASP A 112 -17.27 12.05 -10.39
N VAL A 113 -17.41 10.97 -9.61
CA VAL A 113 -17.11 10.96 -8.18
C VAL A 113 -15.64 11.28 -7.93
N LYS A 114 -14.71 10.60 -8.62
CA LYS A 114 -13.25 10.82 -8.49
C LYS A 114 -12.87 12.26 -8.84
N ARG A 115 -13.41 12.77 -9.95
CA ARG A 115 -13.17 14.16 -10.39
C ARG A 115 -13.68 15.19 -9.38
N ASN A 116 -14.86 14.98 -8.81
CA ASN A 116 -15.42 15.85 -7.79
C ASN A 116 -14.56 15.81 -6.50
N TRP A 117 -14.10 14.64 -6.12
CA TRP A 117 -13.25 14.44 -4.97
C TRP A 117 -11.93 15.22 -5.07
N GLU A 118 -11.24 15.18 -6.22
CA GLU A 118 -10.01 15.94 -6.41
C GLU A 118 -10.29 17.47 -6.42
N LYS A 119 -11.41 17.91 -7.01
CA LYS A 119 -11.82 19.35 -6.96
C LYS A 119 -12.07 19.83 -5.51
N ILE A 120 -12.72 19.01 -4.68
CA ILE A 120 -12.98 19.33 -3.28
C ILE A 120 -11.66 19.43 -2.51
N LYS A 121 -10.76 18.46 -2.66
CA LYS A 121 -9.44 18.46 -2.02
C LYS A 121 -8.59 19.70 -2.39
N LEU A 122 -8.69 20.17 -3.63
CA LEU A 122 -8.01 21.40 -4.03
C LEU A 122 -8.58 22.64 -3.30
N LYS A 123 -9.89 22.66 -3.03
CA LYS A 123 -10.54 23.74 -2.26
C LYS A 123 -10.19 23.71 -0.76
N GLU A 124 -9.92 22.55 -0.19
CA GLU A 124 -9.55 22.35 1.22
C GLU A 124 -8.17 22.96 1.59
N GLY A 125 -7.56 23.74 0.71
CA GLY A 125 -6.32 24.50 0.98
C GLY A 125 -5.04 23.80 0.51
N ASN A 126 -5.13 22.77 -0.30
CA ASN A 126 -3.97 22.23 -0.99
C ASN A 126 -3.46 23.23 -2.04
N LYS A 127 -2.35 23.92 -1.73
CA LYS A 127 -1.71 24.88 -2.64
C LYS A 127 -1.16 24.24 -3.92
N SER A 128 -1.14 22.91 -4.00
CA SER A 128 -0.61 22.15 -5.13
C SER A 128 -1.35 20.82 -5.25
N VAL A 129 -1.56 20.35 -6.47
CA VAL A 129 -2.11 19.01 -6.77
C VAL A 129 -1.33 17.93 -6.05
N LEU A 130 -0.02 18.03 -6.02
CA LEU A 130 0.89 17.05 -5.39
C LEU A 130 1.17 17.33 -3.90
N GLY A 131 0.72 18.46 -3.36
CA GLY A 131 0.98 18.85 -1.97
C GLY A 131 0.48 17.88 -0.91
N GLY A 132 -0.53 17.07 -1.25
CA GLY A 132 -1.08 16.03 -0.37
C GLY A 132 -0.48 14.62 -0.56
N VAL A 133 0.65 14.49 -1.29
CA VAL A 133 1.37 13.21 -1.40
C VAL A 133 2.35 13.08 -0.25
N PRO A 134 2.19 12.10 0.66
CA PRO A 134 3.10 11.95 1.79
C PRO A 134 4.53 11.63 1.32
N LYS A 135 5.51 12.35 1.89
CA LYS A 135 6.93 12.16 1.54
C LYS A 135 7.47 10.78 1.90
N SER A 136 6.90 10.17 2.94
CA SER A 136 7.33 8.89 3.50
C SER A 136 6.75 7.65 2.81
N LEU A 137 5.90 7.81 1.79
CA LEU A 137 5.39 6.66 1.05
C LEU A 137 6.52 5.87 0.37
N PRO A 138 6.44 4.53 0.32
CA PRO A 138 7.29 3.71 -0.54
C PRO A 138 7.25 4.20 -2.00
N ALA A 139 8.33 4.01 -2.74
CA ALA A 139 8.51 4.67 -4.03
C ALA A 139 7.44 4.27 -5.07
N LEU A 140 7.09 2.98 -5.16
CA LEU A 140 6.05 2.47 -6.06
C LEU A 140 4.68 3.07 -5.75
N VAL A 141 4.26 3.00 -4.49
CA VAL A 141 2.99 3.58 -4.00
C VAL A 141 2.96 5.09 -4.23
N LYS A 142 4.09 5.77 -4.01
CA LYS A 142 4.22 7.21 -4.24
C LYS A 142 4.06 7.57 -5.71
N ALA A 143 4.73 6.85 -6.62
CA ALA A 143 4.63 7.07 -8.06
C ALA A 143 3.20 6.86 -8.57
N THR A 144 2.56 5.77 -8.16
CA THR A 144 1.13 5.53 -8.47
C THR A 144 0.28 6.70 -8.00
N ARG A 145 0.48 7.15 -6.75
CA ARG A 145 -0.30 8.25 -6.18
C ARG A 145 -0.08 9.59 -6.88
N ILE A 146 1.15 9.88 -7.33
CA ILE A 146 1.50 11.07 -8.13
C ILE A 146 0.72 11.03 -9.44
N GLN A 147 0.80 9.93 -10.17
CA GLN A 147 0.17 9.78 -11.48
C GLN A 147 -1.36 9.86 -11.41
N ASP A 148 -2.00 9.22 -10.44
CA ASP A 148 -3.44 9.35 -10.21
C ASP A 148 -3.86 10.81 -10.00
N LYS A 149 -3.07 11.56 -9.23
CA LYS A 149 -3.38 12.96 -8.92
C LYS A 149 -3.25 13.87 -10.14
N VAL A 150 -2.21 13.70 -10.95
CA VAL A 150 -2.00 14.54 -12.14
C VAL A 150 -2.98 14.16 -13.24
N ALA A 151 -3.32 12.89 -13.40
CA ALA A 151 -4.39 12.44 -14.28
C ALA A 151 -5.75 13.05 -13.90
N GLY A 152 -6.06 13.13 -12.59
CA GLY A 152 -7.29 13.72 -12.07
C GLY A 152 -7.48 15.21 -12.41
N VAL A 153 -6.43 15.92 -12.81
CA VAL A 153 -6.47 17.33 -13.26
C VAL A 153 -6.26 17.47 -14.77
N GLY A 154 -6.25 16.36 -15.50
CA GLY A 154 -6.15 16.36 -16.97
C GLY A 154 -4.71 16.31 -17.52
N PHE A 155 -3.71 16.09 -16.67
CA PHE A 155 -2.34 15.82 -17.13
C PHE A 155 -2.17 14.30 -17.28
N ASP A 156 -2.62 13.78 -18.41
CA ASP A 156 -2.63 12.36 -18.72
C ASP A 156 -2.48 12.12 -20.23
N TRP A 157 -2.12 10.89 -20.57
CA TRP A 157 -2.10 10.42 -21.95
C TRP A 157 -3.52 10.08 -22.46
N ASP A 158 -3.77 10.28 -23.75
CA ASP A 158 -5.08 10.00 -24.35
C ASP A 158 -5.33 8.49 -24.56
N ASN A 159 -4.27 7.71 -24.75
CA ASN A 159 -4.37 6.28 -25.02
C ASN A 159 -3.18 5.47 -24.48
N ILE A 160 -3.37 4.16 -24.38
CA ILE A 160 -2.38 3.23 -23.84
C ILE A 160 -1.16 3.04 -24.75
N ASP A 161 -1.31 3.22 -26.06
CA ASP A 161 -0.21 3.00 -27.02
C ASP A 161 0.85 4.10 -26.88
N ASP A 162 0.44 5.34 -26.59
CA ASP A 162 1.37 6.44 -26.29
C ASP A 162 2.13 6.20 -24.99
N VAL A 163 1.47 5.67 -23.96
CA VAL A 163 2.12 5.26 -22.72
C VAL A 163 3.14 4.15 -22.96
N PHE A 164 2.81 3.18 -23.80
CA PHE A 164 3.74 2.10 -24.15
C PHE A 164 4.92 2.61 -25.02
N ALA A 165 4.67 3.57 -25.91
CA ALA A 165 5.73 4.24 -26.66
C ALA A 165 6.72 4.95 -25.73
N LYS A 166 6.23 5.60 -24.66
CA LYS A 166 7.09 6.25 -23.67
C LYS A 166 7.97 5.24 -22.92
N ILE A 167 7.46 4.04 -22.58
CA ILE A 167 8.30 2.99 -21.97
C ILE A 167 9.48 2.64 -22.87
N LYS A 168 9.26 2.51 -24.19
CA LYS A 168 10.33 2.20 -25.14
C LYS A 168 11.37 3.31 -25.20
N GLU A 169 10.91 4.56 -25.21
CA GLU A 169 11.79 5.74 -25.17
C GLU A 169 12.71 5.70 -23.93
N GLU A 170 12.13 5.51 -22.73
CA GLU A 170 12.91 5.45 -21.48
C GLU A 170 13.91 4.27 -21.47
N ILE A 171 13.52 3.12 -22.03
CA ILE A 171 14.43 1.98 -22.17
C ILE A 171 15.60 2.30 -23.12
N ASP A 172 15.34 2.99 -24.22
CA ASP A 172 16.36 3.37 -25.18
C ASP A 172 17.32 4.42 -24.59
N GLU A 173 16.80 5.38 -23.82
CA GLU A 173 17.59 6.38 -23.08
C GLU A 173 18.47 5.70 -22.03
N LEU A 174 17.92 4.80 -21.23
CA LEU A 174 18.68 3.98 -20.28
C LEU A 174 19.82 3.21 -20.98
N HIS A 175 19.55 2.56 -22.12
CA HIS A 175 20.55 1.84 -22.88
C HIS A 175 21.66 2.77 -23.40
N ALA A 176 21.32 3.99 -23.81
CA ALA A 176 22.31 4.97 -24.25
C ALA A 176 23.26 5.37 -23.11
N GLU A 177 22.72 5.63 -21.91
CA GLU A 177 23.54 5.99 -20.74
C GLU A 177 24.38 4.80 -20.23
N VAL A 178 23.86 3.56 -20.29
CA VAL A 178 24.64 2.35 -20.00
C VAL A 178 25.85 2.23 -20.93
N LYS A 179 25.68 2.47 -22.25
CA LYS A 179 26.77 2.48 -23.21
C LYS A 179 27.79 3.61 -22.96
N ALA A 180 27.26 4.76 -22.49
CA ALA A 180 28.13 5.92 -22.14
C ALA A 180 28.83 5.76 -20.77
N GLN A 181 28.48 4.73 -19.99
CA GLN A 181 29.03 4.44 -18.64
C GLN A 181 28.88 5.60 -17.64
N LYS A 182 27.78 6.36 -17.74
CA LYS A 182 27.51 7.50 -16.86
C LYS A 182 26.58 7.08 -15.72
N GLN A 183 27.13 6.60 -14.62
CA GLN A 183 26.39 5.97 -13.51
C GLN A 183 25.24 6.83 -12.98
N THR A 184 25.42 8.13 -12.79
CA THR A 184 24.35 9.03 -12.29
C THR A 184 23.17 9.12 -13.26
N ASN A 185 23.44 9.13 -14.56
CA ASN A 185 22.39 9.16 -15.58
C ASN A 185 21.69 7.81 -15.67
N ILE A 186 22.43 6.70 -15.57
CA ILE A 186 21.85 5.33 -15.52
C ILE A 186 20.85 5.22 -14.38
N GLU A 187 21.15 5.75 -13.19
CA GLU A 187 20.22 5.75 -12.05
C GLU A 187 18.97 6.59 -12.32
N SER A 188 19.12 7.73 -12.99
CA SER A 188 17.98 8.58 -13.40
C SER A 188 17.07 7.85 -14.38
N GLU A 189 17.63 7.42 -15.51
CA GLU A 189 16.87 6.75 -16.57
C GLU A 189 16.21 5.45 -16.09
N PHE A 190 16.87 4.71 -15.20
CA PHE A 190 16.25 3.54 -14.59
C PHE A 190 15.01 3.92 -13.74
N GLY A 191 15.07 5.06 -13.06
CA GLY A 191 13.92 5.63 -12.34
C GLY A 191 12.78 5.99 -13.30
N ASP A 192 13.09 6.57 -14.46
CA ASP A 192 12.09 6.98 -15.46
C ASP A 192 11.45 5.77 -16.15
N VAL A 193 12.20 4.70 -16.42
CA VAL A 193 11.64 3.40 -16.85
C VAL A 193 10.65 2.86 -15.83
N LEU A 194 10.99 2.84 -14.54
CA LEU A 194 10.07 2.37 -13.50
C LEU A 194 8.82 3.24 -13.41
N PHE A 195 8.96 4.56 -13.49
CA PHE A 195 7.85 5.49 -13.44
C PHE A 195 6.90 5.33 -14.63
N SER A 196 7.42 5.12 -15.84
CA SER A 196 6.63 4.87 -17.05
C SER A 196 5.92 3.51 -17.00
N LEU A 197 6.55 2.46 -16.45
CA LEU A 197 5.92 1.16 -16.21
C LEU A 197 4.75 1.26 -15.21
N ILE A 198 4.89 2.05 -14.15
CA ILE A 198 3.81 2.31 -13.19
C ILE A 198 2.64 3.02 -13.87
N ASN A 199 2.92 3.99 -14.76
CA ASN A 199 1.87 4.63 -15.54
C ASN A 199 1.13 3.64 -16.44
N TYR A 200 1.85 2.76 -17.09
CA TYR A 200 1.26 1.71 -17.92
C TYR A 200 0.36 0.78 -17.11
N ALA A 201 0.81 0.37 -15.90
CA ALA A 201 0.01 -0.42 -14.98
C ALA A 201 -1.33 0.27 -14.63
N ARG A 202 -1.32 1.60 -14.47
CA ARG A 202 -2.54 2.39 -14.21
C ARG A 202 -3.53 2.29 -15.39
N PHE A 203 -3.07 2.39 -16.64
CA PHE A 203 -3.91 2.20 -17.83
C PHE A 203 -4.45 0.78 -17.93
N LEU A 204 -3.68 -0.22 -17.52
CA LEU A 204 -4.13 -1.62 -17.42
C LEU A 204 -5.05 -1.88 -16.22
N LYS A 205 -5.29 -0.89 -15.35
CA LYS A 205 -6.02 -1.04 -14.08
C LYS A 205 -5.39 -2.07 -13.14
N VAL A 206 -4.07 -2.19 -13.17
CA VAL A 206 -3.26 -3.06 -12.31
C VAL A 206 -2.62 -2.21 -11.22
N ASN A 207 -2.72 -2.64 -9.97
CA ASN A 207 -1.92 -2.07 -8.89
C ASN A 207 -0.49 -2.62 -8.99
N PRO A 208 0.54 -1.80 -9.25
CA PRO A 208 1.91 -2.28 -9.46
C PRO A 208 2.56 -2.82 -8.18
N GLU A 209 2.21 -2.30 -6.99
CA GLU A 209 2.69 -2.81 -5.70
C GLU A 209 2.19 -4.23 -5.47
N ASP A 210 0.87 -4.46 -5.58
CA ASP A 210 0.26 -5.79 -5.42
C ASP A 210 0.78 -6.79 -6.47
N ALA A 211 0.97 -6.33 -7.71
CA ALA A 211 1.46 -7.18 -8.80
C ALA A 211 2.90 -7.64 -8.55
N LEU A 212 3.75 -6.73 -8.06
CA LEU A 212 5.15 -7.04 -7.72
C LEU A 212 5.20 -7.94 -6.49
N GLU A 213 4.40 -7.67 -5.45
CA GLU A 213 4.37 -8.47 -4.24
C GLU A 213 3.90 -9.91 -4.53
N ARG A 214 2.87 -10.11 -5.34
CA ARG A 214 2.48 -11.46 -5.79
C ARG A 214 3.62 -12.17 -6.54
N THR A 215 4.43 -11.42 -7.28
CA THR A 215 5.59 -11.99 -7.98
C THR A 215 6.70 -12.35 -6.98
N ASN A 216 6.95 -11.51 -5.96
CA ASN A 216 7.88 -11.80 -4.88
C ASN A 216 7.50 -13.09 -4.14
N ARG A 217 6.24 -13.21 -3.72
CA ARG A 217 5.73 -14.42 -3.04
C ARG A 217 5.90 -15.67 -3.91
N LYS A 218 5.52 -15.57 -5.17
CA LYS A 218 5.69 -16.66 -6.13
C LYS A 218 7.16 -17.06 -6.30
N PHE A 219 8.06 -16.10 -6.32
CA PHE A 219 9.49 -16.35 -6.39
C PHE A 219 9.99 -17.05 -5.11
N ILE A 220 9.62 -16.54 -3.94
CA ILE A 220 10.00 -17.10 -2.63
C ILE A 220 9.51 -18.55 -2.52
N THR A 221 8.24 -18.83 -2.81
CA THR A 221 7.67 -20.18 -2.75
C THR A 221 8.42 -21.15 -3.65
N ARG A 222 8.73 -20.75 -4.88
CA ARG A 222 9.47 -21.60 -5.82
C ARG A 222 10.92 -21.81 -5.40
N PHE A 223 11.54 -20.79 -4.81
CA PHE A 223 12.90 -20.92 -4.32
C PHE A 223 12.98 -21.84 -3.09
N GLN A 224 12.02 -21.74 -2.18
CA GLN A 224 11.89 -22.65 -1.03
C GLN A 224 11.67 -24.11 -1.48
N TYR A 225 10.88 -24.34 -2.51
CA TYR A 225 10.75 -25.67 -3.12
C TYR A 225 12.10 -26.18 -3.64
N LEU A 226 12.85 -25.35 -4.35
CA LEU A 226 14.18 -25.69 -4.84
C LEU A 226 15.14 -26.02 -3.68
N GLU A 227 15.13 -25.23 -2.60
CA GLU A 227 15.91 -25.50 -1.39
C GLU A 227 15.56 -26.86 -0.78
N GLN A 228 14.27 -27.16 -0.65
CA GLN A 228 13.78 -28.43 -0.14
C GLN A 228 14.28 -29.60 -1.00
N ARG A 229 14.12 -29.51 -2.34
CA ARG A 229 14.56 -30.54 -3.27
C ARG A 229 16.08 -30.79 -3.23
N ALA A 230 16.88 -29.71 -3.12
CA ALA A 230 18.31 -29.82 -2.95
C ALA A 230 18.68 -30.55 -1.66
N ASN A 231 18.05 -30.20 -0.53
CA ASN A 231 18.25 -30.83 0.77
C ASN A 231 17.86 -32.31 0.78
N GLU A 232 16.73 -32.69 0.16
CA GLU A 232 16.31 -34.08 0.02
C GLU A 232 17.33 -34.96 -0.72
N LYS A 233 18.09 -34.36 -1.64
CA LYS A 233 19.18 -35.04 -2.37
C LYS A 233 20.56 -34.88 -1.70
N GLY A 234 20.61 -34.28 -0.51
CA GLY A 234 21.85 -34.09 0.23
C GLY A 234 22.84 -33.12 -0.44
N LYS A 235 22.34 -32.25 -1.35
CA LYS A 235 23.16 -31.24 -2.04
C LYS A 235 22.99 -29.88 -1.39
N SER A 236 24.11 -29.15 -1.22
CA SER A 236 24.09 -27.73 -0.92
C SER A 236 23.83 -26.94 -2.20
N LEU A 237 23.04 -25.85 -2.13
CA LEU A 237 22.82 -24.96 -3.28
C LEU A 237 24.13 -24.41 -3.86
N LYS A 238 25.15 -24.22 -3.02
CA LYS A 238 26.47 -23.73 -3.42
C LYS A 238 27.21 -24.69 -4.34
N ASP A 239 26.88 -25.98 -4.24
CA ASP A 239 27.52 -27.05 -5.00
C ASP A 239 26.72 -27.45 -6.26
N MET A 240 25.59 -26.75 -6.50
CA MET A 240 24.73 -26.98 -7.66
C MET A 240 25.08 -26.01 -8.79
N THR A 241 25.00 -26.51 -10.01
CA THR A 241 25.04 -25.69 -11.21
C THR A 241 23.70 -24.96 -11.40
N LEU A 242 23.72 -23.84 -12.12
CA LEU A 242 22.50 -23.12 -12.48
C LEU A 242 21.48 -24.02 -13.21
N GLN A 243 21.96 -24.94 -14.05
CA GLN A 243 21.12 -25.84 -14.81
C GLN A 243 20.42 -26.88 -13.92
N GLU A 244 21.07 -27.37 -12.86
CA GLU A 244 20.46 -28.23 -11.86
C GLU A 244 19.38 -27.48 -11.05
N MET A 245 19.67 -26.23 -10.65
CA MET A 245 18.71 -25.38 -9.97
C MET A 245 17.50 -25.06 -10.87
N GLU A 246 17.73 -24.79 -12.16
CA GLU A 246 16.66 -24.50 -13.13
C GLU A 246 15.71 -25.70 -13.29
N THR A 247 16.22 -26.93 -13.19
CA THR A 247 15.37 -28.13 -13.23
C THR A 247 14.35 -28.11 -12.09
N TYR A 248 14.78 -27.88 -10.85
CA TYR A 248 13.88 -27.77 -9.69
C TYR A 248 12.97 -26.56 -9.75
N TRP A 249 13.47 -25.46 -10.33
CA TRP A 249 12.67 -24.28 -10.57
C TRP A 249 11.50 -24.52 -11.55
N GLN A 250 11.71 -25.34 -12.60
CA GLN A 250 10.64 -25.72 -13.51
C GLN A 250 9.65 -26.69 -12.84
N GLU A 251 10.13 -27.65 -12.04
CA GLU A 251 9.26 -28.50 -11.21
C GLU A 251 8.34 -27.63 -10.32
N ALA A 252 8.89 -26.64 -9.62
CA ALA A 252 8.13 -25.72 -8.78
C ALA A 252 7.07 -24.92 -9.57
N LYS A 253 7.34 -24.56 -10.83
CA LYS A 253 6.35 -23.87 -11.69
C LYS A 253 5.18 -24.79 -12.06
N GLU A 254 5.42 -26.07 -12.26
CA GLU A 254 4.37 -27.03 -12.60
C GLU A 254 3.48 -27.31 -11.38
N ASP A 255 4.07 -27.47 -10.20
CA ASP A 255 3.34 -27.67 -8.95
C ASP A 255 2.45 -26.46 -8.60
N THR A 256 2.96 -25.24 -8.77
CA THR A 256 2.17 -24.03 -8.51
C THR A 256 1.04 -23.81 -9.51
N LYS A 257 1.12 -24.31 -10.75
CA LYS A 257 0.03 -24.22 -11.75
C LYS A 257 -1.13 -25.19 -11.47
N ASN A 258 -0.86 -26.27 -10.74
CA ASN A 258 -1.88 -27.27 -10.39
C ASN A 258 -2.61 -26.92 -9.07
N SER A 259 -2.21 -25.84 -8.40
CA SER A 259 -2.75 -25.39 -7.11
C SER A 259 -3.61 -24.12 -7.23
N ASP A 260 -3.62 -23.47 -8.39
CA ASP A 260 -4.49 -22.34 -8.77
C ASP A 260 -5.71 -22.87 -9.56
#